data_2949af6614aab50006b6f0e1caa99107
#
_entry.id   2949af6614aab50006b6f0e1caa99107
#
_cell.length_a   1.000
_cell.length_b   1.000
_cell.length_c   1.000
_cell.angle_alpha   90.00
_cell.angle_beta   90.00
_cell.angle_gamma   90.00
#
_symmetry.space_group_name_H-M   'P 1'
#
loop_
_entity.id
_entity.type
_entity.pdbx_description
1 polymer ?
#
loop_
_entity_poly.entity_id
_entity_poly.type
_entity_poly.pdbx_seq_one_letter_code
_entity_poly.pdbx_strand_id
1 'polypeptide(L)'
;MEKTLTIDGKMIKFKCTGGTLMRYRNQFNSEFLADFSALGAAQKDPAKLNFASIENMIWAFAKTADPTIPDPQTWYDSFDEIDIFEVWGELSELVSKAVKTLTKNAGRAANQAAN
;
A
#
# COMPACT_ATOMS: atom_id res chain seq x y z
N MET A 1 -0.07 12.00 -5.59
CA MET A 1 1.05 11.36 -6.33
C MET A 1 0.53 10.13 -7.05
N GLU A 2 0.95 9.96 -8.27
CA GLU A 2 0.47 8.90 -9.16
C GLU A 2 1.64 8.27 -9.92
N LYS A 3 1.55 6.98 -10.18
CA LYS A 3 2.53 6.26 -10.98
C LYS A 3 1.83 5.22 -11.85
N THR A 4 2.30 5.04 -13.08
CA THR A 4 1.79 4.02 -14.00
C THR A 4 2.87 2.98 -14.26
N LEU A 5 2.52 1.71 -14.11
CA LEU A 5 3.41 0.58 -14.39
C LEU A 5 2.77 -0.32 -15.44
N THR A 6 3.61 -1.00 -16.21
CA THR A 6 3.16 -2.06 -17.10
C THR A 6 3.31 -3.39 -16.37
N ILE A 7 2.20 -4.07 -16.15
CA ILE A 7 2.15 -5.37 -15.46
C ILE A 7 1.43 -6.34 -16.37
N ASP A 8 2.08 -7.44 -16.74
CA ASP A 8 1.50 -8.47 -17.61
C ASP A 8 0.95 -7.86 -18.91
N GLY A 9 1.70 -6.90 -19.50
CA GLY A 9 1.33 -6.21 -20.72
C GLY A 9 0.22 -5.18 -20.58
N LYS A 10 -0.27 -4.94 -19.37
CA LYS A 10 -1.34 -3.98 -19.09
C LYS A 10 -0.78 -2.75 -18.38
N MET A 11 -1.28 -1.57 -18.74
CA MET A 11 -0.91 -0.33 -18.05
C MET A 11 -1.80 -0.15 -16.83
N ILE A 12 -1.19 -0.19 -15.65
CA ILE A 12 -1.89 -0.09 -14.37
C ILE A 12 -1.47 1.19 -13.67
N LYS A 13 -2.46 1.99 -13.25
CA LYS A 13 -2.22 3.22 -12.50
C LYS A 13 -2.29 2.95 -11.00
N PHE A 14 -1.42 3.61 -10.26
CA PHE A 14 -1.37 3.58 -8.81
C PHE A 14 -1.36 5.01 -8.29
N LYS A 15 -2.04 5.26 -7.19
CA LYS A 15 -2.16 6.60 -6.63
C LYS A 15 -2.18 6.54 -5.11
N CYS A 16 -1.56 7.53 -4.47
CA CYS A 16 -1.63 7.72 -3.02
C CYS A 16 -2.33 9.05 -2.72
N THR A 17 -3.41 8.97 -1.97
CA THR A 17 -4.15 10.12 -1.44
C THR A 17 -4.49 9.88 0.03
N GLY A 18 -5.11 10.84 0.69
CA GLY A 18 -5.61 10.65 2.04
C GLY A 18 -6.61 9.49 2.15
N GLY A 19 -7.34 9.22 1.07
CA GLY A 19 -8.30 8.11 1.03
C GLY A 19 -7.67 6.72 0.95
N THR A 20 -6.42 6.62 0.52
CA THR A 20 -5.73 5.32 0.39
C THR A 20 -5.67 4.58 1.73
N LEU A 21 -5.36 5.29 2.80
CA LEU A 21 -5.23 4.72 4.14
C LEU A 21 -6.58 4.22 4.66
N MET A 22 -7.65 4.97 4.38
CA MET A 22 -9.01 4.55 4.73
C MET A 22 -9.43 3.31 3.95
N ARG A 23 -9.12 3.27 2.64
CA ARG A 23 -9.40 2.08 1.81
C ARG A 23 -8.71 0.85 2.37
N TYR A 24 -7.45 0.98 2.76
CA TYR A 24 -6.69 -0.11 3.34
C TYR A 24 -7.35 -0.62 4.62
N ARG A 25 -7.63 0.28 5.55
CA ARG A 25 -8.29 -0.07 6.81
C ARG A 25 -9.64 -0.74 6.60
N ASN A 26 -10.47 -0.15 5.74
CA ASN A 26 -11.83 -0.65 5.51
C ASN A 26 -11.84 -2.01 4.84
N GLN A 27 -10.92 -2.26 3.91
CA GLN A 27 -10.86 -3.52 3.18
C GLN A 27 -10.22 -4.64 3.99
N PHE A 28 -9.17 -4.34 4.73
CA PHE A 28 -8.33 -5.36 5.37
C PHE A 28 -8.44 -5.39 6.89
N ASN A 29 -9.22 -4.48 7.46
CA ASN A 29 -9.37 -4.35 8.91
C ASN A 29 -8.00 -4.29 9.62
N SER A 30 -7.08 -3.53 9.05
CA SER A 30 -5.71 -3.37 9.54
C SER A 30 -5.22 -1.95 9.23
N GLU A 31 -4.25 -1.48 10.00
CA GLU A 31 -3.67 -0.15 9.80
C GLU A 31 -2.43 -0.23 8.91
N PHE A 32 -2.41 0.60 7.87
CA PHE A 32 -1.29 0.65 6.90
C PHE A 32 0.06 0.84 7.61
N LEU A 33 0.13 1.80 8.55
CA LEU A 33 1.39 2.10 9.23
C LEU A 33 1.88 0.93 10.08
N ALA A 34 0.98 0.25 10.79
CA ALA A 34 1.34 -0.90 11.60
C ALA A 34 1.88 -2.03 10.73
N ASP A 35 1.22 -2.33 9.62
CA ASP A 35 1.64 -3.37 8.71
C ASP A 35 2.97 -3.01 8.02
N PHE A 36 3.15 -1.75 7.65
CA PHE A 36 4.40 -1.26 7.07
C PHE A 36 5.55 -1.37 8.06
N SER A 37 5.34 -1.00 9.33
CA SER A 37 6.35 -1.11 10.38
C SER A 37 6.75 -2.57 10.61
N ALA A 38 5.79 -3.49 10.57
CA ALA A 38 6.05 -4.92 10.68
C ALA A 38 6.92 -5.44 9.52
N LEU A 39 6.73 -4.91 8.30
CA LEU A 39 7.58 -5.25 7.16
C LEU A 39 9.03 -4.82 7.40
N GLY A 40 9.22 -3.61 7.95
CA GLY A 40 10.56 -3.13 8.30
C GLY A 40 11.25 -4.01 9.34
N ALA A 41 10.53 -4.45 10.36
CA ALA A 41 11.06 -5.35 11.37
C ALA A 41 11.42 -6.73 10.80
N ALA A 42 10.66 -7.20 9.80
CA ALA A 42 10.87 -8.50 9.16
C ALA A 42 12.06 -8.52 8.20
N GLN A 43 12.67 -7.37 7.86
CA GLN A 43 13.85 -7.33 6.99
C GLN A 43 15.02 -8.14 7.55
N LYS A 44 15.10 -8.28 8.87
CA LYS A 44 16.15 -9.06 9.54
C LYS A 44 15.87 -10.56 9.59
N ASP A 45 14.62 -10.94 9.33
CA ASP A 45 14.18 -12.33 9.33
C ASP A 45 13.15 -12.53 8.22
N PRO A 46 13.61 -12.94 7.02
CA PRO A 46 12.70 -13.12 5.87
C PRO A 46 11.56 -14.09 6.11
N ALA A 47 11.72 -15.03 7.04
CA ALA A 47 10.67 -16.00 7.38
C ALA A 47 9.45 -15.34 8.03
N LYS A 48 9.62 -14.12 8.58
CA LYS A 48 8.54 -13.35 9.22
C LYS A 48 7.90 -12.34 8.26
N LEU A 49 8.36 -12.28 7.01
CA LEU A 49 7.83 -11.34 6.02
C LEU A 49 6.39 -11.69 5.68
N ASN A 50 5.49 -10.73 5.85
CA ASN A 50 4.08 -10.90 5.50
C ASN A 50 3.82 -10.40 4.08
N PHE A 51 3.84 -11.32 3.12
CA PHE A 51 3.57 -10.99 1.72
C PHE A 51 2.17 -10.42 1.50
N ALA A 52 1.21 -10.88 2.28
CA ALA A 52 -0.17 -10.39 2.17
C ALA A 52 -0.25 -8.88 2.41
N SER A 53 0.53 -8.34 3.35
CA SER A 53 0.57 -6.90 3.59
C SER A 53 1.05 -6.14 2.37
N ILE A 54 2.09 -6.62 1.70
CA ILE A 54 2.62 -5.99 0.48
C ILE A 54 1.57 -6.02 -0.63
N GLU A 55 0.96 -7.18 -0.87
CA GLU A 55 -0.10 -7.33 -1.88
C GLU A 55 -1.28 -6.42 -1.59
N ASN A 56 -1.69 -6.31 -0.34
CA ASN A 56 -2.81 -5.49 0.09
C ASN A 56 -2.53 -3.99 -0.13
N MET A 57 -1.30 -3.55 0.16
CA MET A 57 -0.88 -2.16 -0.06
C MET A 57 -0.87 -1.81 -1.54
N ILE A 58 -0.34 -2.70 -2.38
CA ILE A 58 -0.34 -2.52 -3.85
C ILE A 58 -1.77 -2.36 -4.35
N TRP A 59 -2.68 -3.24 -3.93
CA TRP A 59 -4.08 -3.16 -4.31
C TRP A 59 -4.73 -1.84 -3.87
N ALA A 60 -4.44 -1.37 -2.67
CA ALA A 60 -5.00 -0.12 -2.15
C ALA A 60 -4.59 1.09 -3.01
N PHE A 61 -3.34 1.13 -3.47
CA PHE A 61 -2.88 2.17 -4.40
C PHE A 61 -3.59 2.06 -5.76
N ALA A 62 -3.77 0.85 -6.27
CA ALA A 62 -4.48 0.62 -7.53
C ALA A 62 -5.96 1.03 -7.41
N LYS A 63 -6.61 0.67 -6.33
CA LYS A 63 -8.02 1.02 -6.06
C LYS A 63 -8.22 2.51 -5.91
N THR A 64 -7.23 3.21 -5.35
CA THR A 64 -7.26 4.66 -5.24
C THR A 64 -7.20 5.32 -6.62
N ALA A 65 -6.38 4.79 -7.53
CA ALA A 65 -6.27 5.31 -8.89
C ALA A 65 -7.50 4.98 -9.74
N ASP A 66 -8.07 3.81 -9.56
CA ASP A 66 -9.24 3.33 -10.30
C ASP A 66 -10.22 2.62 -9.36
N PRO A 67 -11.23 3.35 -8.86
CA PRO A 67 -12.20 2.78 -7.91
C PRO A 67 -13.04 1.63 -8.49
N THR A 68 -13.00 1.42 -9.81
CA THR A 68 -13.79 0.36 -10.47
C THR A 68 -13.13 -1.01 -10.44
N ILE A 69 -11.87 -1.12 -10.02
CA ILE A 69 -11.22 -2.44 -9.95
C ILE A 69 -11.91 -3.34 -8.92
N PRO A 70 -11.91 -4.66 -9.16
CA PRO A 70 -12.58 -5.58 -8.25
C PRO A 70 -11.83 -5.77 -6.93
N ASP A 71 -12.35 -6.64 -6.07
CA ASP A 71 -11.71 -7.03 -4.82
C ASP A 71 -10.28 -7.56 -5.05
N PRO A 72 -9.43 -7.62 -4.02
CA PRO A 72 -8.04 -8.02 -4.18
C PRO A 72 -7.84 -9.36 -4.88
N GLN A 73 -8.56 -10.40 -4.47
CA GLN A 73 -8.41 -11.72 -5.06
C GLN A 73 -8.73 -11.71 -6.56
N THR A 74 -9.86 -11.12 -6.93
CA THR A 74 -10.29 -11.05 -8.34
C THR A 74 -9.33 -10.21 -9.16
N TRP A 75 -8.83 -9.10 -8.59
CA TRP A 75 -7.88 -8.23 -9.28
C TRP A 75 -6.56 -8.95 -9.56
N TYR A 76 -6.00 -9.64 -8.57
CA TYR A 76 -4.74 -10.39 -8.76
C TYR A 76 -4.93 -11.56 -9.73
N ASP A 77 -6.09 -12.21 -9.72
CA ASP A 77 -6.40 -13.29 -10.66
C ASP A 77 -6.45 -12.81 -12.11
N SER A 78 -6.62 -11.53 -12.35
CA SER A 78 -6.63 -10.97 -13.70
C SER A 78 -5.24 -10.91 -14.35
N PHE A 79 -4.17 -11.13 -13.58
CA PHE A 79 -2.81 -11.18 -14.09
C PHE A 79 -2.32 -12.62 -14.13
N ASP A 80 -1.84 -13.07 -15.29
CA ASP A 80 -1.21 -14.38 -15.41
C ASP A 80 0.13 -14.40 -14.67
N GLU A 81 0.87 -13.29 -14.75
CA GLU A 81 2.15 -13.12 -14.07
C GLU A 81 2.24 -11.74 -13.45
N ILE A 82 2.63 -11.68 -12.19
CA ILE A 82 2.93 -10.43 -11.49
C ILE A 82 4.11 -10.65 -10.54
N ASP A 83 5.15 -9.84 -10.70
CA ASP A 83 6.28 -9.83 -9.78
C ASP A 83 6.00 -8.81 -8.66
N ILE A 84 5.53 -9.31 -7.53
CA ILE A 84 5.11 -8.49 -6.40
C ILE A 84 6.25 -7.61 -5.88
N PHE A 85 7.48 -8.14 -5.79
CA PHE A 85 8.62 -7.38 -5.26
C PHE A 85 9.06 -6.28 -6.22
N GLU A 86 9.04 -6.54 -7.53
CA GLU A 86 9.34 -5.53 -8.52
C GLU A 86 8.33 -4.40 -8.47
N VAL A 87 7.04 -4.72 -8.44
CA VAL A 87 5.97 -3.73 -8.34
C VAL A 87 6.12 -2.93 -7.05
N TRP A 88 6.38 -3.58 -5.92
CA TRP A 88 6.57 -2.92 -4.64
C TRP A 88 7.73 -1.94 -4.68
N GLY A 89 8.87 -2.34 -5.26
CA GLY A 89 10.04 -1.47 -5.43
C GLY A 89 9.73 -0.25 -6.29
N GLU A 90 8.99 -0.43 -7.38
CA GLU A 90 8.58 0.65 -8.28
C GLU A 90 7.61 1.62 -7.62
N LEU A 91 6.88 1.20 -6.59
CA LEU A 91 5.93 2.04 -5.85
C LEU A 91 6.55 2.72 -4.62
N SER A 92 7.86 2.66 -4.45
CA SER A 92 8.54 3.17 -3.25
C SER A 92 8.22 4.64 -2.93
N GLU A 93 8.07 5.49 -3.95
CA GLU A 93 7.72 6.90 -3.75
C GLU A 93 6.30 7.06 -3.20
N LEU A 94 5.34 6.27 -3.67
CA LEU A 94 3.97 6.27 -3.14
C LEU A 94 3.95 5.79 -1.69
N VAL A 95 4.71 4.75 -1.40
CA VAL A 95 4.84 4.21 -0.04
C VAL A 95 5.42 5.27 0.90
N SER A 96 6.49 5.94 0.48
CA SER A 96 7.11 7.02 1.26
C SER A 96 6.11 8.14 1.56
N LYS A 97 5.32 8.52 0.57
CA LYS A 97 4.30 9.57 0.75
C LYS A 97 3.24 9.13 1.76
N ALA A 98 2.76 7.90 1.67
CA ALA A 98 1.77 7.35 2.60
C ALA A 98 2.29 7.38 4.04
N VAL A 99 3.52 6.90 4.24
CA VAL A 99 4.16 6.85 5.56
C VAL A 99 4.37 8.25 6.12
N LYS A 100 4.85 9.20 5.31
CA LYS A 100 5.04 10.60 5.74
C LYS A 100 3.72 11.25 6.16
N THR A 101 2.65 11.01 5.41
CA THR A 101 1.33 11.55 5.74
C THR A 101 0.84 11.02 7.08
N LEU A 102 0.97 9.72 7.32
CA LEU A 102 0.60 9.09 8.59
C LEU A 102 1.42 9.63 9.76
N THR A 103 2.74 9.69 9.60
CA THR A 103 3.66 10.16 10.64
C THR A 103 3.37 11.61 11.00
N LYS A 104 3.13 12.46 10.01
CA LYS A 104 2.78 13.88 10.22
C LYS A 104 1.49 14.02 11.00
N ASN A 105 0.45 13.27 10.64
CA ASN A 105 -0.84 13.30 11.31
C ASN A 105 -0.74 12.77 12.74
N ALA A 106 0.02 11.72 12.98
CA ALA A 106 0.26 11.17 14.30
C ALA A 106 0.99 12.19 15.19
N GLY A 107 1.99 12.89 14.65
CA GLY A 107 2.73 13.94 15.35
C GLY A 107 1.82 15.11 15.75
N ARG A 108 0.92 15.54 14.87
CA ARG A 108 -0.06 16.59 15.17
C ARG A 108 -1.02 16.19 16.29
N ALA A 109 -1.52 14.96 16.23
CA ALA A 109 -2.43 14.43 17.25
C ALA A 109 -1.73 14.37 18.62
N ALA A 110 -0.48 13.92 18.67
CA ALA A 110 0.32 13.86 19.88
C ALA A 110 0.54 15.27 20.47
N ASN A 111 0.88 16.25 19.62
CA ASN A 111 1.08 17.64 20.06
C ASN A 111 -0.21 18.26 20.60
N GLN A 112 -1.33 18.02 19.97
CA GLN A 112 -2.63 18.51 20.43
C GLN A 112 -3.04 17.85 21.75
N ALA A 113 -2.75 16.58 21.93
CA ALA A 113 -3.05 15.87 23.17
C ALA A 113 -2.17 16.34 24.34
N ALA A 114 -0.96 16.83 24.06
CA ALA A 114 -0.02 17.31 25.07
C ALA A 114 -0.37 18.72 25.60
N ASN A 115 -1.21 19.44 24.89
CA ASN A 115 -1.67 20.78 25.26
C ASN A 115 -3.04 20.70 25.92
#